data_1f42d45875391a7273d9e3b76699f480
#
_entry.id   1f42d45875391a7273d9e3b76699f480
#
_cell.length_a   1.000
_cell.length_b   1.000
_cell.length_c   1.000
_cell.angle_alpha   90.00
_cell.angle_beta   90.00
_cell.angle_gamma   90.00
#
_symmetry.space_group_name_H-M   'P 1'
#
loop_
_entity.id
_entity.type
_entity.pdbx_description
1 polymer ?
#
loop_
_entity_poly.entity_id
_entity_poly.type
_entity_poly.pdbx_seq_one_letter_code
_entity_poly.pdbx_strand_id
1 'polypeptide(L)'
;WSSDVCSSDLVDSVLKQENTENSKGAEKRMDAKIASDETAVITAGMVITGDVSSEGSMDLVGTINGNIDILGKLNITGYINGNSKAAEIFAEGAKINGEIVSEGSVKIGASSVVIGNITAISAAIAGAVKGDIDVQGPVVLDSSAIVMGNIKSKSVQINNGAVIEGMCSQCYADVSPTSFFDDYKPEKKKVK
;
A
#
# COMPACT_ATOMS: atom_id res chain seq x y z
N TRP A 1 16.59 48.59 -60.57
CA TRP A 1 15.40 48.62 -59.72
C TRP A 1 14.84 47.20 -59.56
N SER A 2 14.76 46.81 -58.36
CA SER A 2 13.80 46.00 -57.64
C SER A 2 14.50 44.82 -56.92
N SER A 3 14.83 44.93 -55.69
CA SER A 3 14.11 44.73 -54.44
C SER A 3 13.32 43.40 -54.37
N ASP A 4 13.57 42.74 -53.26
CA ASP A 4 12.81 41.68 -52.59
C ASP A 4 13.30 40.25 -52.80
N VAL A 5 14.39 39.94 -52.09
CA VAL A 5 14.58 38.59 -51.60
C VAL A 5 14.07 38.57 -50.17
N CYS A 6 12.84 38.11 -50.05
CA CYS A 6 12.16 37.91 -48.79
C CYS A 6 12.84 36.79 -48.03
N SER A 7 13.31 37.12 -46.84
CA SER A 7 14.03 36.32 -45.87
C SER A 7 13.09 35.35 -45.14
N SER A 8 12.53 34.34 -45.85
CA SER A 8 11.74 33.29 -45.24
C SER A 8 12.42 31.92 -45.20
N ASP A 9 13.55 31.78 -45.89
CA ASP A 9 14.23 30.48 -46.00
C ASP A 9 15.28 30.24 -44.89
N LEU A 10 15.57 31.23 -44.05
CA LEU A 10 16.55 31.08 -42.98
C LEU A 10 15.92 30.67 -41.64
N VAL A 11 14.60 30.77 -41.46
CA VAL A 11 13.92 30.36 -40.23
C VAL A 11 13.56 28.88 -40.23
N ASP A 12 13.35 28.31 -41.42
CA ASP A 12 12.95 26.90 -41.57
C ASP A 12 14.13 25.93 -41.44
N SER A 13 15.36 26.40 -41.63
CA SER A 13 16.56 25.58 -41.46
C SER A 13 17.05 25.50 -40.02
N VAL A 14 16.73 26.50 -39.17
CA VAL A 14 17.10 26.50 -37.76
C VAL A 14 16.12 25.67 -36.93
N LEU A 15 14.83 25.64 -37.31
CA LEU A 15 13.82 24.80 -36.64
C LEU A 15 13.92 23.31 -36.97
N LYS A 16 14.61 22.96 -38.05
CA LYS A 16 14.86 21.53 -38.41
C LYS A 16 16.09 20.93 -37.75
N GLN A 17 16.99 21.73 -37.18
CA GLN A 17 18.22 21.24 -36.58
C GLN A 17 18.08 21.02 -35.06
N GLU A 18 17.09 21.60 -34.40
CA GLU A 18 16.87 21.38 -32.95
C GLU A 18 16.01 20.15 -32.62
N ASN A 19 15.38 19.52 -33.63
CA ASN A 19 14.48 18.39 -33.38
C ASN A 19 15.08 17.02 -33.67
N THR A 20 16.37 16.93 -34.02
CA THR A 20 17.03 15.65 -34.33
C THR A 20 18.06 15.18 -33.32
N GLU A 21 18.42 15.98 -32.32
CA GLU A 21 19.32 15.56 -31.26
C GLU A 21 18.63 15.12 -29.96
N ASN A 22 17.31 15.33 -29.84
CA ASN A 22 16.56 14.95 -28.63
C ASN A 22 15.84 13.59 -28.75
N SER A 23 15.97 12.89 -29.88
CA SER A 23 15.33 11.58 -30.09
C SER A 23 16.23 10.37 -29.84
N LYS A 24 17.50 10.54 -29.51
CA LYS A 24 18.43 9.44 -29.20
C LYS A 24 18.77 9.27 -27.72
N GLY A 25 18.24 10.11 -26.84
CA GLY A 25 18.46 10.02 -25.40
C GLY A 25 17.26 9.46 -24.60
N ALA A 26 16.15 9.16 -25.25
CA ALA A 26 14.91 8.77 -24.58
C ALA A 26 14.66 7.25 -24.48
N GLU A 27 15.55 6.41 -24.99
CA GLU A 27 15.35 4.96 -25.03
C GLU A 27 16.07 4.18 -23.91
N LYS A 28 16.42 4.82 -22.81
CA LYS A 28 16.95 4.08 -21.65
C LYS A 28 16.55 4.72 -20.34
N ARG A 29 15.28 5.03 -20.18
CA ARG A 29 14.68 5.16 -18.85
C ARG A 29 13.81 3.94 -18.65
N MET A 30 14.34 3.01 -17.85
CA MET A 30 13.58 1.95 -17.21
C MET A 30 12.27 2.56 -16.69
N ASP A 31 11.17 1.89 -16.98
CA ASP A 31 9.84 2.17 -16.46
C ASP A 31 9.84 2.26 -14.92
N ALA A 32 10.30 3.36 -14.40
CA ALA A 32 9.88 3.79 -13.08
C ALA A 32 8.43 4.24 -13.29
N LYS A 33 7.50 3.37 -12.96
CA LYS A 33 6.08 3.62 -12.91
C LYS A 33 5.86 4.81 -11.96
N ILE A 34 5.82 6.02 -12.53
CA ILE A 34 5.71 7.26 -11.77
C ILE A 34 4.23 7.41 -11.46
N ALA A 35 3.87 7.35 -10.17
CA ALA A 35 2.52 7.70 -9.75
C ALA A 35 2.18 9.12 -10.22
N SER A 36 1.11 9.27 -10.98
CA SER A 36 0.62 10.60 -11.37
C SER A 36 0.02 11.30 -10.15
N ASP A 37 0.13 12.62 -10.09
CA ASP A 37 -0.42 13.43 -8.98
C ASP A 37 -1.95 13.63 -9.11
N GLU A 38 -2.58 12.91 -10.04
CA GLU A 38 -4.01 12.95 -10.28
C GLU A 38 -4.77 12.05 -9.30
N THR A 39 -5.88 12.58 -8.75
CA THR A 39 -6.75 11.84 -7.84
C THR A 39 -8.08 11.52 -8.52
N ALA A 40 -8.39 10.25 -8.68
CA ALA A 40 -9.69 9.78 -9.13
C ALA A 40 -10.67 9.69 -7.94
N VAL A 41 -11.88 10.21 -8.10
CA VAL A 41 -12.89 10.18 -7.04
C VAL A 41 -14.09 9.35 -7.49
N ILE A 42 -14.41 8.31 -6.71
CA ILE A 42 -15.60 7.48 -6.89
C ILE A 42 -16.61 7.86 -5.81
N THR A 43 -17.69 8.53 -6.23
CA THR A 43 -18.71 9.08 -5.33
C THR A 43 -19.66 8.01 -4.77
N ALA A 44 -20.33 8.35 -3.66
CA ALA A 44 -21.36 7.51 -3.06
C ALA A 44 -22.48 7.22 -4.08
N GLY A 45 -22.91 5.96 -4.13
CA GLY A 45 -23.95 5.50 -5.09
C GLY A 45 -23.39 4.99 -6.42
N MET A 46 -22.11 5.20 -6.71
CA MET A 46 -21.47 4.56 -7.86
C MET A 46 -21.11 3.11 -7.52
N VAL A 47 -21.45 2.20 -8.41
CA VAL A 47 -21.10 0.78 -8.32
C VAL A 47 -20.27 0.43 -9.54
N ILE A 48 -19.05 -0.01 -9.30
CA ILE A 48 -18.16 -0.48 -10.36
C ILE A 48 -18.08 -1.99 -10.27
N THR A 49 -18.26 -2.66 -11.40
CA THR A 49 -18.08 -4.11 -11.52
C THR A 49 -17.01 -4.38 -12.54
N GLY A 50 -15.90 -4.92 -12.11
CA GLY A 50 -14.71 -5.15 -12.91
C GLY A 50 -13.46 -4.59 -12.27
N ASP A 51 -12.32 -4.82 -12.90
CA ASP A 51 -11.02 -4.38 -12.39
C ASP A 51 -10.81 -2.89 -12.61
N VAL A 52 -10.21 -2.23 -11.63
CA VAL A 52 -9.89 -0.80 -11.65
C VAL A 52 -8.38 -0.65 -11.54
N SER A 53 -7.79 0.07 -12.50
CA SER A 53 -6.35 0.39 -12.48
C SER A 53 -6.15 1.89 -12.60
N SER A 54 -5.28 2.46 -11.77
CA SER A 54 -4.92 3.88 -11.80
C SER A 54 -3.44 4.07 -11.49
N GLU A 55 -2.81 4.99 -12.20
CA GLU A 55 -1.43 5.41 -11.92
C GLU A 55 -1.34 6.49 -10.83
N GLY A 56 -2.45 7.19 -10.57
CA GLY A 56 -2.57 8.21 -9.53
C GLY A 56 -3.14 7.70 -8.22
N SER A 57 -3.62 8.64 -7.42
CA SER A 57 -4.34 8.36 -6.17
C SER A 57 -5.84 8.15 -6.43
N MET A 58 -6.54 7.47 -5.50
CA MET A 58 -7.98 7.25 -5.62
C MET A 58 -8.68 7.45 -4.29
N ASP A 59 -9.81 8.18 -4.34
CA ASP A 59 -10.76 8.31 -3.25
C ASP A 59 -12.03 7.52 -3.56
N LEU A 60 -12.26 6.45 -2.82
CA LEU A 60 -13.40 5.56 -2.98
C LEU A 60 -14.44 5.77 -1.88
N VAL A 61 -15.61 6.29 -2.26
CA VAL A 61 -16.78 6.40 -1.38
C VAL A 61 -17.92 5.43 -1.79
N GLY A 62 -17.88 4.95 -3.02
CA GLY A 62 -18.86 4.02 -3.60
C GLY A 62 -18.59 2.55 -3.29
N THR A 63 -19.02 1.69 -4.21
CA THR A 63 -18.87 0.23 -4.14
C THR A 63 -18.06 -0.28 -5.33
N ILE A 64 -17.05 -1.09 -5.09
CA ILE A 64 -16.27 -1.78 -6.13
C ILE A 64 -16.41 -3.29 -5.93
N ASN A 65 -16.78 -3.99 -7.00
CA ASN A 65 -16.77 -5.45 -7.10
C ASN A 65 -15.75 -5.86 -8.16
N GLY A 66 -14.53 -6.08 -7.75
CA GLY A 66 -13.40 -6.42 -8.62
C GLY A 66 -12.06 -6.06 -7.99
N ASN A 67 -10.99 -6.27 -8.73
CA ASN A 67 -9.65 -5.98 -8.23
C ASN A 67 -9.28 -4.51 -8.45
N ILE A 68 -8.51 -3.96 -7.53
CA ILE A 68 -8.02 -2.59 -7.57
C ILE A 68 -6.50 -2.62 -7.61
N ASP A 69 -5.91 -1.98 -8.61
CA ASP A 69 -4.45 -1.81 -8.74
C ASP A 69 -4.12 -0.33 -8.89
N ILE A 70 -3.56 0.27 -7.86
CA ILE A 70 -3.27 1.70 -7.80
C ILE A 70 -1.80 1.90 -7.42
N LEU A 71 -1.12 2.76 -8.16
CA LEU A 71 0.27 3.09 -7.85
C LEU A 71 0.43 4.16 -6.77
N GLY A 72 -0.59 4.98 -6.58
CA GLY A 72 -0.63 6.05 -5.59
C GLY A 72 -1.29 5.63 -4.28
N LYS A 73 -1.93 6.61 -3.63
CA LYS A 73 -2.69 6.44 -2.39
C LYS A 73 -4.12 6.01 -2.68
N LEU A 74 -4.61 5.06 -1.91
CA LEU A 74 -6.00 4.61 -1.95
C LEU A 74 -6.70 4.97 -0.65
N ASN A 75 -7.64 5.92 -0.71
CA ASN A 75 -8.53 6.25 0.40
C ASN A 75 -9.85 5.53 0.24
N ILE A 76 -10.26 4.74 1.22
CA ILE A 76 -11.46 3.91 1.16
C ILE A 76 -12.42 4.31 2.27
N THR A 77 -13.61 4.76 1.88
CA THR A 77 -14.74 5.03 2.81
C THR A 77 -15.97 4.17 2.44
N GLY A 78 -15.88 3.40 1.38
CA GLY A 78 -16.99 2.59 0.82
C GLY A 78 -16.83 1.09 1.01
N TYR A 79 -17.38 0.35 0.05
CA TYR A 79 -17.35 -1.11 -0.01
C TYR A 79 -16.41 -1.61 -1.09
N ILE A 80 -15.55 -2.55 -0.74
CA ILE A 80 -14.72 -3.28 -1.71
C ILE A 80 -14.96 -4.78 -1.54
N ASN A 81 -15.23 -5.43 -2.64
CA ASN A 81 -15.33 -6.88 -2.74
C ASN A 81 -14.37 -7.37 -3.82
N GLY A 82 -13.17 -7.70 -3.43
CA GLY A 82 -12.05 -8.07 -4.30
C GLY A 82 -10.71 -7.66 -3.72
N ASN A 83 -9.63 -7.95 -4.43
CA ASN A 83 -8.29 -7.67 -3.96
C ASN A 83 -7.91 -6.20 -4.22
N SER A 84 -7.18 -5.61 -3.29
CA SER A 84 -6.75 -4.21 -3.38
C SER A 84 -5.23 -4.13 -3.31
N LYS A 85 -4.62 -3.54 -4.33
CA LYS A 85 -3.19 -3.26 -4.37
C LYS A 85 -2.96 -1.76 -4.51
N ALA A 86 -2.14 -1.17 -3.62
CA ALA A 86 -1.78 0.24 -3.69
C ALA A 86 -0.42 0.51 -3.00
N ALA A 87 0.17 1.68 -3.26
CA ALA A 87 1.36 2.09 -2.52
C ALA A 87 1.03 2.38 -1.05
N GLU A 88 -0.02 3.16 -0.80
CA GLU A 88 -0.53 3.44 0.55
C GLU A 88 -2.04 3.24 0.60
N ILE A 89 -2.55 2.62 1.67
CA ILE A 89 -3.97 2.35 1.85
C ILE A 89 -4.47 3.00 3.14
N PHE A 90 -5.51 3.82 3.00
CA PHE A 90 -6.23 4.42 4.10
C PHE A 90 -7.68 3.95 4.05
N ALA A 91 -8.10 3.16 5.02
CA ALA A 91 -9.48 2.70 5.13
C ALA A 91 -10.13 3.36 6.35
N GLU A 92 -11.11 4.22 6.14
CA GLU A 92 -11.86 4.86 7.21
C GLU A 92 -13.36 4.68 7.01
N GLY A 93 -14.01 3.93 7.92
CA GLY A 93 -15.41 3.54 7.74
C GLY A 93 -15.66 2.56 6.60
N ALA A 94 -14.62 1.89 6.12
CA ALA A 94 -14.65 1.00 4.96
C ALA A 94 -15.01 -0.43 5.34
N LYS A 95 -15.63 -1.13 4.39
CA LYS A 95 -15.82 -2.58 4.47
C LYS A 95 -15.14 -3.24 3.29
N ILE A 96 -14.10 -4.02 3.59
CA ILE A 96 -13.25 -4.66 2.59
C ILE A 96 -13.36 -6.17 2.76
N ASN A 97 -13.69 -6.84 1.68
CA ASN A 97 -13.73 -8.30 1.60
C ASN A 97 -12.78 -8.75 0.49
N GLY A 98 -11.60 -9.20 0.87
CA GLY A 98 -10.55 -9.61 -0.04
C GLY A 98 -9.15 -9.31 0.50
N GLU A 99 -8.14 -9.60 -0.30
CA GLU A 99 -6.75 -9.39 0.07
C GLU A 99 -6.33 -7.94 -0.11
N ILE A 100 -5.58 -7.43 0.85
CA ILE A 100 -4.99 -6.09 0.82
C ILE A 100 -3.47 -6.23 0.68
N VAL A 101 -2.92 -5.70 -0.39
CA VAL A 101 -1.47 -5.67 -0.63
C VAL A 101 -1.02 -4.22 -0.73
N SER A 102 -0.14 -3.79 0.15
CA SER A 102 0.46 -2.45 0.09
C SER A 102 1.97 -2.53 0.00
N GLU A 103 2.55 -1.76 -0.89
CA GLU A 103 4.00 -1.61 -1.00
C GLU A 103 4.58 -0.66 0.06
N GLY A 104 3.74 0.00 0.85
CA GLY A 104 4.12 0.93 1.92
C GLY A 104 3.30 0.73 3.17
N SER A 105 2.46 1.72 3.52
CA SER A 105 1.69 1.73 4.76
C SER A 105 0.22 1.42 4.56
N VAL A 106 -0.34 0.64 5.49
CA VAL A 106 -1.78 0.42 5.61
C VAL A 106 -2.28 1.05 6.90
N LYS A 107 -3.30 1.90 6.80
CA LYS A 107 -4.00 2.46 7.95
C LYS A 107 -5.47 2.07 7.92
N ILE A 108 -5.94 1.39 8.96
CA ILE A 108 -7.32 0.95 9.10
C ILE A 108 -7.94 1.70 10.28
N GLY A 109 -8.87 2.59 9.98
CA GLY A 109 -9.59 3.40 10.97
C GLY A 109 -10.59 2.61 11.81
N ALA A 110 -11.01 3.19 12.93
CA ALA A 110 -11.82 2.51 13.97
C ALA A 110 -13.19 1.99 13.51
N SER A 111 -13.76 2.56 12.45
CA SER A 111 -15.06 2.12 11.90
C SER A 111 -14.94 1.15 10.73
N SER A 112 -13.74 0.71 10.41
CA SER A 112 -13.48 -0.16 9.25
C SER A 112 -13.52 -1.63 9.63
N VAL A 113 -13.98 -2.44 8.70
CA VAL A 113 -14.02 -3.90 8.81
C VAL A 113 -13.31 -4.50 7.60
N VAL A 114 -12.30 -5.30 7.85
CA VAL A 114 -11.53 -6.01 6.82
C VAL A 114 -11.69 -7.52 7.03
N ILE A 115 -12.07 -8.21 5.98
CA ILE A 115 -12.15 -9.68 5.95
C ILE A 115 -11.23 -10.18 4.84
N GLY A 116 -10.06 -10.64 5.20
CA GLY A 116 -9.04 -11.10 4.26
C GLY A 116 -7.63 -10.87 4.78
N ASN A 117 -6.65 -11.24 3.99
CA ASN A 117 -5.25 -11.11 4.39
C ASN A 117 -4.71 -9.71 4.09
N ILE A 118 -3.78 -9.27 4.92
CA ILE A 118 -3.14 -7.96 4.77
C ILE A 118 -1.64 -8.18 4.65
N THR A 119 -1.06 -7.71 3.55
CA THR A 119 0.39 -7.71 3.32
C THR A 119 0.87 -6.27 3.16
N ALA A 120 1.81 -5.83 3.98
CA ALA A 120 2.31 -4.45 3.94
C ALA A 120 3.75 -4.34 4.48
N ILE A 121 4.35 -3.15 4.31
CA ILE A 121 5.61 -2.83 4.99
C ILE A 121 5.35 -2.34 6.42
N SER A 122 4.32 -1.53 6.62
CA SER A 122 3.89 -1.09 7.96
C SER A 122 2.37 -1.06 8.07
N ALA A 123 1.84 -1.32 9.26
CA ALA A 123 0.39 -1.30 9.47
C ALA A 123 0.02 -0.57 10.76
N ALA A 124 -1.02 0.27 10.68
CA ALA A 124 -1.68 0.87 11.83
C ALA A 124 -3.17 0.50 11.80
N ILE A 125 -3.62 -0.24 12.80
CA ILE A 125 -4.96 -0.84 12.83
C ILE A 125 -5.71 -0.32 14.05
N ALA A 126 -6.84 0.33 13.79
CA ALA A 126 -7.80 0.76 14.79
C ALA A 126 -9.18 0.09 14.62
N GLY A 127 -9.40 -0.59 13.50
CA GLY A 127 -10.64 -1.26 13.14
C GLY A 127 -10.64 -2.77 13.41
N ALA A 128 -11.65 -3.46 12.88
CA ALA A 128 -11.78 -4.91 12.97
C ALA A 128 -11.17 -5.59 11.75
N VAL A 129 -10.25 -6.52 11.97
CA VAL A 129 -9.59 -7.30 10.92
C VAL A 129 -9.78 -8.78 11.21
N LYS A 130 -10.24 -9.53 10.20
CA LYS A 130 -10.37 -10.98 10.24
C LYS A 130 -9.55 -11.59 9.10
N GLY A 131 -8.40 -12.16 9.44
CA GLY A 131 -7.47 -12.79 8.49
C GLY A 131 -6.03 -12.67 8.96
N ASP A 132 -5.11 -13.16 8.15
CA ASP A 132 -3.70 -13.14 8.47
C ASP A 132 -3.08 -11.78 8.08
N ILE A 133 -2.25 -11.26 8.96
CA ILE A 133 -1.55 -9.99 8.78
C ILE A 133 -0.06 -10.28 8.65
N ASP A 134 0.51 -9.99 7.49
CA ASP A 134 1.94 -10.14 7.19
C ASP A 134 2.56 -8.77 6.92
N VAL A 135 3.32 -8.27 7.88
CA VAL A 135 3.92 -6.94 7.82
C VAL A 135 5.42 -7.05 8.09
N GLN A 136 6.22 -6.67 7.11
CA GLN A 136 7.68 -6.77 7.20
C GLN A 136 8.31 -5.81 8.23
N GLY A 137 7.59 -4.78 8.65
CA GLY A 137 8.02 -3.77 9.59
C GLY A 137 7.16 -3.67 10.86
N PRO A 138 6.90 -2.45 11.36
CA PRO A 138 6.13 -2.23 12.57
C PRO A 138 4.63 -2.38 12.33
N VAL A 139 3.96 -3.03 13.28
CA VAL A 139 2.50 -3.05 13.41
C VAL A 139 2.10 -2.30 14.66
N VAL A 140 1.17 -1.37 14.53
CA VAL A 140 0.56 -0.63 15.64
C VAL A 140 -0.91 -1.00 15.73
N LEU A 141 -1.32 -1.61 16.84
CA LEU A 141 -2.72 -1.87 17.13
C LEU A 141 -3.22 -0.82 18.11
N ASP A 142 -4.19 -0.02 17.67
CA ASP A 142 -4.78 1.02 18.50
C ASP A 142 -5.80 0.42 19.50
N SER A 143 -6.25 1.22 20.44
CA SER A 143 -7.13 0.82 21.53
C SER A 143 -8.48 0.23 21.09
N SER A 144 -8.94 0.55 19.90
CA SER A 144 -10.18 0.02 19.31
C SER A 144 -9.96 -1.13 18.33
N ALA A 145 -8.72 -1.59 18.16
CA ALA A 145 -8.39 -2.66 17.22
C ALA A 145 -8.91 -4.02 17.69
N ILE A 146 -9.54 -4.73 16.78
CA ILE A 146 -9.98 -6.12 16.98
C ILE A 146 -9.39 -6.95 15.86
N VAL A 147 -8.46 -7.84 16.18
CA VAL A 147 -7.79 -8.70 15.19
C VAL A 147 -8.10 -10.14 15.48
N MET A 148 -8.66 -10.85 14.50
CA MET A 148 -8.92 -12.28 14.53
C MET A 148 -8.08 -12.96 13.44
N GLY A 149 -6.94 -13.54 13.82
CA GLY A 149 -6.02 -14.20 12.90
C GLY A 149 -4.57 -14.12 13.35
N ASN A 150 -3.66 -14.53 12.48
CA ASN A 150 -2.25 -14.55 12.82
C ASN A 150 -1.57 -13.25 12.39
N ILE A 151 -0.71 -12.73 13.23
CA ILE A 151 0.08 -11.53 12.96
C ILE A 151 1.56 -11.93 12.83
N LYS A 152 2.15 -11.62 11.68
CA LYS A 152 3.59 -11.73 11.44
C LYS A 152 4.15 -10.33 11.24
N SER A 153 5.17 -9.97 12.00
CA SER A 153 5.75 -8.63 11.90
C SER A 153 7.19 -8.58 12.42
N LYS A 154 7.86 -7.47 12.18
CA LYS A 154 9.17 -7.18 12.80
C LYS A 154 9.02 -6.69 14.24
N SER A 155 8.06 -5.82 14.48
CA SER A 155 7.74 -5.30 15.81
C SER A 155 6.23 -5.05 15.94
N VAL A 156 5.69 -5.28 17.12
CA VAL A 156 4.27 -5.05 17.42
C VAL A 156 4.15 -4.10 18.58
N GLN A 157 3.36 -3.05 18.40
CA GLN A 157 2.90 -2.17 19.47
C GLN A 157 1.41 -2.38 19.67
N ILE A 158 1.01 -2.77 20.85
CA ILE A 158 -0.39 -3.01 21.21
C ILE A 158 -0.79 -1.96 22.25
N ASN A 159 -1.76 -1.12 21.90
CA ASN A 159 -2.29 -0.12 22.79
C ASN A 159 -3.34 -0.75 23.72
N ASN A 160 -3.53 -0.15 24.87
CA ASN A 160 -4.49 -0.64 25.88
C ASN A 160 -5.93 -0.59 25.33
N GLY A 161 -6.61 -1.72 25.34
CA GLY A 161 -7.96 -1.91 24.79
C GLY A 161 -8.02 -2.73 23.51
N ALA A 162 -6.90 -2.95 22.82
CA ALA A 162 -6.87 -3.82 21.64
C ALA A 162 -7.17 -5.28 21.99
N VAL A 163 -7.94 -5.94 21.14
CA VAL A 163 -8.30 -7.36 21.25
C VAL A 163 -7.65 -8.14 20.13
N ILE A 164 -6.89 -9.18 20.48
CA ILE A 164 -6.25 -10.08 19.53
C ILE A 164 -6.68 -11.49 19.83
N GLU A 165 -7.24 -12.17 18.85
CA GLU A 165 -7.55 -13.59 18.89
C GLU A 165 -6.76 -14.32 17.80
N GLY A 166 -5.66 -14.95 18.17
CA GLY A 166 -4.76 -15.62 17.24
C GLY A 166 -3.32 -15.68 17.72
N MET A 167 -2.41 -15.92 16.80
CA MET A 167 -0.97 -16.01 17.09
C MET A 167 -0.27 -14.72 16.61
N CYS A 168 0.56 -14.15 17.47
CA CYS A 168 1.45 -13.06 17.12
C CYS A 168 2.90 -13.57 17.05
N SER A 169 3.53 -13.44 15.89
CA SER A 169 4.90 -13.89 15.64
C SER A 169 5.75 -12.72 15.12
N GLN A 170 6.88 -12.50 15.77
CA GLN A 170 7.89 -11.52 15.34
C GLN A 170 8.97 -12.22 14.51
N CYS A 171 8.58 -12.87 13.40
CA CYS A 171 9.50 -13.65 12.58
C CYS A 171 10.52 -12.80 11.79
N TYR A 172 10.29 -11.50 11.64
CA TYR A 172 11.19 -10.55 11.00
C TYR A 172 12.09 -9.78 11.98
N ALA A 173 12.04 -10.11 13.28
CA ALA A 173 12.94 -9.53 14.26
C ALA A 173 14.35 -10.09 14.09
N ASP A 174 15.37 -9.22 14.19
CA ASP A 174 16.78 -9.59 14.05
C ASP A 174 17.32 -10.34 15.30
N VAL A 175 16.47 -10.63 16.28
CA VAL A 175 16.84 -11.28 17.54
C VAL A 175 16.26 -12.69 17.58
N SER A 176 17.13 -13.68 17.76
CA SER A 176 16.73 -15.06 18.02
C SER A 176 16.44 -15.25 19.51
N PRO A 177 15.20 -15.37 19.97
CA PRO A 177 14.87 -15.46 21.40
C PRO A 177 15.41 -16.74 22.04
N THR A 178 15.68 -17.78 21.26
CA THR A 178 16.18 -19.08 21.76
C THR A 178 17.58 -18.98 22.33
N SER A 179 18.44 -18.11 21.80
CA SER A 179 19.84 -17.97 22.27
C SER A 179 19.96 -17.54 23.74
N PHE A 180 18.97 -16.80 24.25
CA PHE A 180 18.95 -16.36 25.64
C PHE A 180 18.55 -17.46 26.63
N PHE A 181 17.86 -18.49 26.16
CA PHE A 181 17.38 -19.60 26.99
C PHE A 181 18.31 -20.81 26.96
N ASP A 182 19.21 -20.90 25.98
CA ASP A 182 20.15 -22.01 25.85
C ASP A 182 21.16 -22.04 27.02
N ASP A 183 21.46 -20.89 27.61
CA ASP A 183 22.34 -20.77 28.79
C ASP A 183 21.63 -21.08 30.11
N TYR A 184 20.29 -21.13 30.12
CA TYR A 184 19.52 -21.44 31.32
C TYR A 184 19.32 -22.95 31.50
N LYS A 185 20.33 -23.63 32.09
CA LYS A 185 20.19 -25.02 32.56
C LYS A 185 19.62 -25.02 33.97
N PRO A 186 18.38 -25.50 34.21
CA PRO A 186 17.88 -25.65 35.56
C PRO A 186 18.74 -26.66 36.32
N GLU A 187 19.37 -26.24 37.41
CA GLU A 187 20.11 -27.14 38.30
C GLU A 187 19.15 -28.24 38.82
N LYS A 188 19.39 -29.48 38.40
CA LYS A 188 18.68 -30.60 38.96
C LYS A 188 19.09 -30.72 40.45
N LYS A 189 18.25 -30.28 41.35
CA LYS A 189 18.40 -30.53 42.80
C LYS A 189 18.43 -32.07 42.98
N LYS A 190 19.59 -32.62 43.32
CA LYS A 190 19.71 -33.97 43.73
C LYS A 190 18.97 -34.08 45.07
N VAL A 191 17.79 -34.67 45.06
CA VAL A 191 17.10 -35.14 46.30
C VAL A 191 17.92 -36.32 46.81
N LYS A 192 18.48 -36.16 48.00
CA LYS A 192 19.11 -37.23 48.78
C LYS A 192 18.04 -38.01 49.49
#